data_39b26080a1baf27bcbdc03fa324e33b1
#
_entry.id   39b26080a1baf27bcbdc03fa324e33b1
#
_cell.length_a   1.000
_cell.length_b   1.000
_cell.length_c   1.000
_cell.angle_alpha   90.00
_cell.angle_beta   90.00
_cell.angle_gamma   90.00
#
_symmetry.space_group_name_H-M   'P 1'
#
loop_
_entity.id
_entity.type
_entity.pdbx_description
1 polymer ?
#
loop_
_entity_poly.entity_id
_entity_poly.type
_entity_poly.pdbx_seq_one_letter_code
_entity_poly.pdbx_strand_id
1 'polypeptide(L)'
;RDLTVTGVQTCALLISVWQEVPGEQRAALRRLIVIQGDTEPASVEQQRHLGKTAPSLYDLRNLFQVNVEEARHLWAMVYLLHKYFGRDGREEAQELLRRRSGDSNSPRLLGAFNEATPDWLSYFMFTFFTDRDGKMQLESLAQSGFDPLARTTRFMLTEEAHHMFIGQSGIARIVEGTCSAMLENGLHDPYDIERIRALGVIDLPTVQRKLNFHFSVSLDLFGSEISTNAAGFFDSGIKGRYRENGIEDDHQLVTATYSVLKLEQGHIRSVDTAALPALNARLRDDYVRECARGVDRWNTIIRKAGIPFTLFLPHVAFSRTVGEFADIHATPQGHILTDDEWHQQKHRFLPTADDETYLNSLMISVLEPGEFASWIAPPGNPIDNKSANFKYVRLNR
;
A
#
# COMPACT_ATOMS: atom_id res chain seq x y z
N ARG A 1 27.57 -25.56 9.78
CA ARG A 1 26.97 -24.45 10.53
C ARG A 1 25.48 -24.56 10.35
N ASP A 2 24.79 -24.78 11.42
CA ASP A 2 23.38 -25.09 11.43
C ASP A 2 22.60 -23.84 11.03
N LEU A 3 22.05 -23.82 9.82
CA LEU A 3 21.16 -22.76 9.33
C LEU A 3 19.76 -22.85 9.99
N THR A 4 19.57 -23.80 10.89
CA THR A 4 18.34 -23.96 11.67
C THR A 4 18.24 -23.01 12.86
N VAL A 5 19.25 -22.16 13.06
CA VAL A 5 19.18 -21.13 14.09
C VAL A 5 18.37 -19.96 13.55
N THR A 6 17.14 -19.93 13.90
CA THR A 6 16.17 -18.83 14.02
C THR A 6 16.36 -17.58 13.15
N GLY A 7 15.31 -17.16 12.46
CA GLY A 7 15.32 -16.12 11.43
C GLY A 7 16.18 -14.89 11.72
N VAL A 8 16.14 -14.35 12.92
CA VAL A 8 16.86 -13.11 13.24
C VAL A 8 18.33 -13.36 13.60
N GLN A 9 18.64 -14.43 14.26
CA GLN A 9 20.04 -14.79 14.54
C GLN A 9 20.78 -15.18 13.26
N THR A 10 20.05 -15.64 12.22
CA THR A 10 20.64 -15.88 10.90
C THR A 10 21.04 -14.58 10.20
N CYS A 11 20.50 -13.43 10.56
CA CYS A 11 20.98 -12.15 10.05
C CYS A 11 22.44 -11.88 10.39
N ALA A 12 22.94 -12.47 11.47
CA ALA A 12 24.37 -12.43 11.80
C ALA A 12 25.25 -13.37 10.93
N LEU A 13 24.61 -14.27 10.17
CA LEU A 13 25.26 -15.28 9.34
C LEU A 13 24.90 -15.08 7.85
N LEU A 14 25.08 -13.86 7.34
CA LEU A 14 24.77 -13.52 5.97
C LEU A 14 25.45 -14.46 4.97
N ILE A 15 24.67 -15.07 4.09
CA ILE A 15 25.15 -15.91 3.00
C ILE A 15 25.37 -15.01 1.78
N SER A 16 26.63 -14.66 1.52
CA SER A 16 27.03 -13.90 0.33
C SER A 16 27.35 -14.80 -0.86
N VAL A 17 27.58 -16.08 -0.61
CA VAL A 17 27.95 -17.08 -1.61
C VAL A 17 26.73 -17.94 -1.95
N TRP A 18 26.25 -17.83 -3.18
CA TRP A 18 25.07 -18.57 -3.65
C TRP A 18 25.15 -20.08 -3.44
N GLN A 19 26.34 -20.66 -3.57
CA GLN A 19 26.57 -22.08 -3.40
C GLN A 19 26.27 -22.60 -1.99
N GLU A 20 26.30 -21.72 -1.01
CA GLU A 20 26.00 -22.04 0.39
C GLU A 20 24.51 -22.04 0.71
N VAL A 21 23.65 -21.53 -0.19
CA VAL A 21 22.17 -21.58 -0.01
C VAL A 21 21.68 -23.00 -0.27
N PRO A 22 21.01 -23.67 0.69
CA PRO A 22 20.45 -25.00 0.49
C PRO A 22 19.47 -25.07 -0.68
N GLY A 23 19.44 -26.20 -1.41
CA GLY A 23 18.68 -26.33 -2.64
C GLY A 23 17.19 -26.07 -2.51
N GLU A 24 16.57 -26.56 -1.44
CA GLU A 24 15.14 -26.35 -1.13
C GLU A 24 14.83 -24.86 -0.86
N GLN A 25 15.74 -24.15 -0.21
CA GLN A 25 15.59 -22.71 0.09
C GLN A 25 15.76 -21.84 -1.17
N ARG A 26 16.50 -22.32 -2.19
CA ARG A 26 16.67 -21.58 -3.46
C ARG A 26 15.34 -21.39 -4.19
N ALA A 27 14.49 -22.41 -4.22
CA ALA A 27 13.19 -22.32 -4.87
C ALA A 27 12.25 -21.35 -4.11
N ALA A 28 12.26 -21.40 -2.78
CA ALA A 28 11.50 -20.49 -1.93
C ALA A 28 11.97 -19.04 -2.08
N LEU A 29 13.28 -18.81 -2.07
CA LEU A 29 13.91 -17.50 -2.27
C LEU A 29 13.59 -16.93 -3.66
N ARG A 30 13.69 -17.74 -4.73
CA ARG A 30 13.30 -17.33 -6.09
C ARG A 30 11.85 -16.85 -6.12
N ARG A 31 10.93 -17.64 -5.58
CA ARG A 31 9.49 -17.30 -5.53
C ARG A 31 9.27 -15.96 -4.83
N LEU A 32 9.96 -15.72 -3.72
CA LEU A 32 9.84 -14.50 -2.95
C LEU A 32 10.34 -13.28 -3.72
N ILE A 33 11.47 -13.41 -4.44
CA ILE A 33 12.01 -12.36 -5.31
C ILE A 33 11.07 -12.09 -6.49
N VAL A 34 10.45 -13.14 -7.07
CA VAL A 34 9.47 -12.98 -8.15
C VAL A 34 8.22 -12.26 -7.68
N ILE A 35 7.67 -12.62 -6.52
CA ILE A 35 6.49 -11.95 -5.95
C ILE A 35 6.80 -10.47 -5.72
N GLN A 36 7.93 -10.15 -5.08
CA GLN A 36 8.33 -8.76 -4.86
C GLN A 36 8.57 -8.03 -6.19
N GLY A 37 9.29 -8.65 -7.13
CA GLY A 37 9.58 -8.02 -8.43
C GLY A 37 8.36 -7.82 -9.33
N ASP A 38 7.25 -8.54 -9.11
CA ASP A 38 6.02 -8.39 -9.90
C ASP A 38 5.20 -7.15 -9.48
N THR A 39 5.42 -6.63 -8.27
CA THR A 39 4.72 -5.44 -7.76
C THR A 39 5.22 -4.15 -8.42
N GLU A 40 6.50 -4.06 -8.68
CA GLU A 40 7.19 -2.85 -9.14
C GLU A 40 6.70 -2.35 -10.53
N PRO A 41 6.65 -3.19 -11.59
CA PRO A 41 6.14 -2.73 -12.87
C PRO A 41 4.64 -2.47 -12.87
N ALA A 42 3.91 -3.08 -11.93
CA ALA A 42 2.48 -2.88 -11.77
C ALA A 42 2.16 -1.43 -11.37
N SER A 43 2.86 -0.90 -10.37
CA SER A 43 2.73 0.50 -9.92
C SER A 43 2.90 1.46 -11.09
N VAL A 44 3.95 1.28 -11.89
CA VAL A 44 4.20 2.12 -13.08
C VAL A 44 3.07 2.01 -14.12
N GLU A 45 2.58 0.78 -14.39
CA GLU A 45 1.51 0.55 -15.35
C GLU A 45 0.20 1.22 -14.94
N GLN A 46 -0.17 1.10 -13.66
CA GLN A 46 -1.40 1.66 -13.11
C GLN A 46 -1.38 3.19 -13.08
N GLN A 47 -0.20 3.81 -12.83
CA GLN A 47 -0.09 5.22 -12.48
C GLN A 47 0.38 6.13 -13.62
N ARG A 48 1.15 5.62 -14.59
CA ARG A 48 1.79 6.43 -15.66
C ARG A 48 0.84 7.34 -16.43
N HIS A 49 -0.42 6.94 -16.57
CA HIS A 49 -1.41 7.72 -17.31
C HIS A 49 -1.85 8.99 -16.59
N LEU A 50 -1.71 9.03 -15.27
CA LEU A 50 -2.08 10.17 -14.43
C LEU A 50 -1.26 11.43 -14.74
N GLY A 51 -0.07 11.27 -15.35
CA GLY A 51 0.71 12.41 -15.82
C GLY A 51 -0.04 13.31 -16.82
N LYS A 52 -1.09 12.80 -17.48
CA LYS A 52 -1.93 13.58 -18.40
C LYS A 52 -2.96 14.47 -17.70
N THR A 53 -3.20 14.24 -16.42
CA THR A 53 -4.21 14.93 -15.62
C THR A 53 -3.62 15.44 -14.31
N ALA A 54 -2.30 15.73 -14.30
CA ALA A 54 -1.62 16.17 -13.12
C ALA A 54 -2.21 17.46 -12.56
N PRO A 55 -2.55 17.51 -11.25
CA PRO A 55 -3.15 18.68 -10.63
C PRO A 55 -2.19 19.84 -10.45
N SER A 56 -0.90 19.62 -10.68
CA SER A 56 0.15 20.63 -10.67
C SER A 56 1.46 20.07 -11.25
N LEU A 57 2.41 20.94 -11.58
CA LEU A 57 3.78 20.53 -11.91
C LEU A 57 4.49 19.87 -10.72
N TYR A 58 4.16 20.25 -9.51
CA TYR A 58 4.68 19.61 -8.29
C TYR A 58 4.27 18.12 -8.23
N ASP A 59 2.99 17.84 -8.44
CA ASP A 59 2.46 16.47 -8.40
C ASP A 59 2.95 15.65 -9.61
N LEU A 60 3.04 16.24 -10.78
CA LEU A 60 3.60 15.60 -11.98
C LEU A 60 5.06 15.15 -11.76
N ARG A 61 5.87 16.01 -11.16
CA ARG A 61 7.26 15.68 -10.80
C ARG A 61 7.33 14.50 -9.85
N ASN A 62 6.50 14.52 -8.80
CA ASN A 62 6.45 13.45 -7.82
C ASN A 62 6.04 12.11 -8.46
N LEU A 63 5.02 12.11 -9.33
CA LEU A 63 4.62 10.92 -10.07
C LEU A 63 5.77 10.33 -10.89
N PHE A 64 6.49 11.17 -11.63
CA PHE A 64 7.63 10.71 -12.44
C PHE A 64 8.77 10.18 -11.59
N GLN A 65 9.02 10.80 -10.44
CA GLN A 65 10.05 10.33 -9.51
C GLN A 65 9.68 8.95 -8.99
N VAL A 66 8.46 8.73 -8.50
CA VAL A 66 7.97 7.42 -8.05
C VAL A 66 8.12 6.38 -9.17
N ASN A 67 7.63 6.68 -10.37
CA ASN A 67 7.72 5.73 -11.48
C ASN A 67 9.18 5.34 -11.85
N VAL A 68 10.13 6.25 -11.71
CA VAL A 68 11.55 5.96 -11.93
C VAL A 68 12.13 5.09 -10.80
N GLU A 69 11.73 5.36 -9.57
CA GLU A 69 12.13 4.59 -8.38
C GLU A 69 11.61 3.15 -8.45
N GLU A 70 10.34 2.95 -8.76
CA GLU A 70 9.72 1.63 -9.00
C GLU A 70 10.40 0.85 -10.15
N ALA A 71 10.75 1.55 -11.23
CA ALA A 71 11.48 0.92 -12.33
C ALA A 71 12.89 0.44 -11.89
N ARG A 72 13.57 1.18 -11.01
CA ARG A 72 14.86 0.73 -10.43
C ARG A 72 14.69 -0.48 -9.54
N HIS A 73 13.62 -0.53 -8.72
CA HIS A 73 13.27 -1.66 -7.89
C HIS A 73 13.06 -2.92 -8.74
N LEU A 74 12.28 -2.83 -9.81
CA LEU A 74 12.12 -3.91 -10.78
C LEU A 74 13.48 -4.43 -11.29
N TRP A 75 14.35 -3.54 -11.78
CA TRP A 75 15.64 -3.93 -12.33
C TRP A 75 16.56 -4.55 -11.29
N ALA A 76 16.47 -4.14 -10.04
CA ALA A 76 17.20 -4.76 -8.94
C ALA A 76 16.76 -6.22 -8.73
N MET A 77 15.43 -6.50 -8.74
CA MET A 77 14.90 -7.86 -8.64
C MET A 77 15.25 -8.71 -9.88
N VAL A 78 15.14 -8.15 -11.07
CA VAL A 78 15.58 -8.80 -12.33
C VAL A 78 17.07 -9.16 -12.26
N TYR A 79 17.91 -8.28 -11.75
CA TYR A 79 19.34 -8.57 -11.56
C TYR A 79 19.57 -9.77 -10.64
N LEU A 80 18.88 -9.84 -9.49
CA LEU A 80 18.97 -10.97 -8.57
C LEU A 80 18.57 -12.28 -9.26
N LEU A 81 17.46 -12.28 -10.01
CA LEU A 81 16.98 -13.44 -10.75
C LEU A 81 18.02 -13.91 -11.78
N HIS A 82 18.54 -13.00 -12.59
CA HIS A 82 19.56 -13.33 -13.60
C HIS A 82 20.87 -13.82 -12.99
N LYS A 83 21.32 -13.19 -11.91
CA LYS A 83 22.63 -13.47 -11.32
C LYS A 83 22.68 -14.81 -10.61
N TYR A 84 21.61 -15.19 -9.91
CA TYR A 84 21.64 -16.29 -8.96
C TYR A 84 20.79 -17.51 -9.37
N PHE A 85 19.84 -17.38 -10.29
CA PHE A 85 18.89 -18.47 -10.60
C PHE A 85 19.04 -19.05 -12.01
N GLY A 86 20.07 -18.66 -12.74
CA GLY A 86 20.43 -19.25 -14.03
C GLY A 86 19.30 -19.12 -15.06
N ARG A 87 18.94 -20.24 -15.71
CA ARG A 87 17.88 -20.27 -16.72
C ARG A 87 16.53 -19.95 -16.14
N ASP A 88 16.15 -20.59 -15.03
CA ASP A 88 14.86 -20.38 -14.38
C ASP A 88 14.67 -18.91 -13.99
N GLY A 89 15.72 -18.27 -13.44
CA GLY A 89 15.66 -16.85 -13.09
C GLY A 89 15.45 -15.93 -14.30
N ARG A 90 16.04 -16.27 -15.45
CA ARG A 90 15.82 -15.52 -16.71
C ARG A 90 14.39 -15.67 -17.23
N GLU A 91 13.83 -16.87 -17.15
CA GLU A 91 12.45 -17.14 -17.55
C GLU A 91 11.47 -16.35 -16.64
N GLU A 92 11.66 -16.39 -15.33
CA GLU A 92 10.87 -15.61 -14.37
C GLU A 92 10.96 -14.09 -14.62
N ALA A 93 12.18 -13.58 -14.86
CA ALA A 93 12.37 -12.16 -15.17
C ALA A 93 11.64 -11.73 -16.46
N GLN A 94 11.55 -12.61 -17.47
CA GLN A 94 10.78 -12.34 -18.67
C GLN A 94 9.28 -12.34 -18.39
N GLU A 95 8.80 -13.24 -17.52
CA GLU A 95 7.39 -13.26 -17.11
C GLU A 95 6.99 -12.01 -16.34
N LEU A 96 7.85 -11.46 -15.48
CA LEU A 96 7.62 -10.16 -14.82
C LEU A 96 7.32 -9.04 -15.84
N LEU A 97 8.01 -9.06 -16.99
CA LEU A 97 7.82 -8.07 -18.06
C LEU A 97 6.61 -8.37 -18.97
N ARG A 98 6.13 -9.61 -19.01
CA ARG A 98 4.96 -10.01 -19.82
C ARG A 98 3.64 -9.73 -19.12
N ARG A 99 3.59 -9.92 -17.79
CA ARG A 99 2.38 -9.67 -17.03
C ARG A 99 1.93 -8.21 -17.18
N ARG A 100 0.62 -8.00 -17.13
CA ARG A 100 -0.01 -6.68 -17.22
C ARG A 100 -1.08 -6.53 -16.15
N SER A 101 -1.11 -5.38 -15.51
CA SER A 101 -2.15 -5.04 -14.54
C SER A 101 -3.52 -5.10 -15.18
N GLY A 102 -4.42 -5.90 -14.61
CA GLY A 102 -5.79 -6.08 -15.10
C GLY A 102 -5.96 -6.89 -16.38
N ASP A 103 -4.90 -7.53 -16.90
CA ASP A 103 -5.00 -8.40 -18.08
C ASP A 103 -5.56 -9.77 -17.69
N SER A 104 -6.62 -10.23 -18.36
CA SER A 104 -7.27 -11.50 -18.05
C SER A 104 -6.42 -12.74 -18.39
N ASN A 105 -5.47 -12.61 -19.32
CA ASN A 105 -4.64 -13.74 -19.78
C ASN A 105 -3.29 -13.81 -19.07
N SER A 106 -2.77 -12.66 -18.63
CA SER A 106 -1.46 -12.57 -18.00
C SER A 106 -1.48 -11.49 -16.88
N PRO A 107 -2.31 -11.66 -15.83
CA PRO A 107 -2.44 -10.69 -14.75
C PRO A 107 -1.20 -10.66 -13.87
N ARG A 108 -1.08 -9.61 -13.05
CA ARG A 108 -0.13 -9.56 -11.93
C ARG A 108 -0.46 -10.62 -10.90
N LEU A 109 0.57 -11.11 -10.20
CA LEU A 109 0.45 -12.21 -9.24
C LEU A 109 -0.46 -11.88 -8.06
N LEU A 110 -0.41 -10.65 -7.57
CA LEU A 110 -1.22 -10.20 -6.44
C LEU A 110 -2.39 -9.35 -6.92
N GLY A 111 -3.59 -9.62 -6.40
CA GLY A 111 -4.85 -9.01 -6.84
C GLY A 111 -4.84 -7.49 -6.81
N ALA A 112 -4.29 -6.88 -5.75
CA ALA A 112 -4.17 -5.43 -5.59
C ALA A 112 -3.51 -4.73 -6.80
N PHE A 113 -2.58 -5.39 -7.45
CA PHE A 113 -1.85 -4.87 -8.60
C PHE A 113 -2.56 -5.07 -9.95
N ASN A 114 -3.76 -5.62 -9.92
CA ASN A 114 -4.67 -5.71 -11.06
C ASN A 114 -5.80 -4.67 -11.01
N GLU A 115 -5.93 -3.96 -9.89
CA GLU A 115 -6.91 -2.88 -9.73
C GLU A 115 -6.47 -1.62 -10.49
N ALA A 116 -7.44 -0.88 -11.02
CA ALA A 116 -7.15 0.37 -11.72
C ALA A 116 -6.83 1.52 -10.75
N THR A 117 -5.93 2.42 -11.17
CA THR A 117 -5.68 3.71 -10.50
C THR A 117 -6.12 4.85 -11.42
N PRO A 118 -7.43 5.11 -11.55
CA PRO A 118 -7.99 5.96 -12.59
C PRO A 118 -7.85 7.46 -12.32
N ASP A 119 -7.61 7.86 -11.09
CA ASP A 119 -7.61 9.25 -10.65
C ASP A 119 -6.52 9.53 -9.61
N TRP A 120 -6.27 10.81 -9.33
CA TRP A 120 -5.22 11.23 -8.40
C TRP A 120 -5.55 10.94 -6.93
N LEU A 121 -6.83 10.85 -6.54
CA LEU A 121 -7.18 10.39 -5.19
C LEU A 121 -6.80 8.91 -5.03
N SER A 122 -7.10 8.08 -6.02
CA SER A 122 -6.68 6.66 -6.06
C SER A 122 -5.16 6.52 -6.01
N TYR A 123 -4.41 7.37 -6.73
CA TYR A 123 -2.95 7.39 -6.66
C TYR A 123 -2.42 7.69 -5.26
N PHE A 124 -2.93 8.74 -4.62
CA PHE A 124 -2.51 9.06 -3.25
C PHE A 124 -2.93 7.99 -2.24
N MET A 125 -4.07 7.34 -2.43
CA MET A 125 -4.47 6.20 -1.61
C MET A 125 -3.54 5.00 -1.83
N PHE A 126 -3.18 4.71 -3.08
CA PHE A 126 -2.24 3.65 -3.43
C PHE A 126 -0.88 3.88 -2.76
N THR A 127 -0.24 5.02 -3.00
CA THR A 127 1.07 5.36 -2.41
C THR A 127 1.03 5.48 -0.88
N PHE A 128 -0.14 5.69 -0.28
CA PHE A 128 -0.29 5.67 1.17
C PHE A 128 -0.50 4.26 1.73
N PHE A 129 -1.36 3.45 1.14
CA PHE A 129 -1.74 2.14 1.66
C PHE A 129 -0.88 1.01 1.09
N THR A 130 -0.75 0.93 -0.23
CA THR A 130 -0.05 -0.17 -0.90
C THR A 130 1.45 -0.09 -0.72
N ASP A 131 2.06 1.09 -0.90
CA ASP A 131 3.50 1.26 -0.69
C ASP A 131 3.89 1.13 0.79
N ARG A 132 2.95 1.39 1.72
CA ARG A 132 3.17 1.11 3.14
C ARG A 132 3.24 -0.39 3.43
N ASP A 133 2.42 -1.22 2.78
CA ASP A 133 2.61 -2.67 2.84
C ASP A 133 3.97 -3.04 2.25
N GLY A 134 4.28 -2.53 1.06
CA GLY A 134 5.58 -2.72 0.39
C GLY A 134 6.75 -2.42 1.33
N LYS A 135 6.75 -1.28 2.00
CA LYS A 135 7.76 -0.94 3.01
C LYS A 135 7.89 -2.03 4.09
N MET A 136 6.78 -2.52 4.64
CA MET A 136 6.83 -3.52 5.70
C MET A 136 7.35 -4.87 5.21
N GLN A 137 6.99 -5.25 3.98
CA GLN A 137 7.52 -6.44 3.33
C GLN A 137 9.03 -6.30 3.09
N LEU A 138 9.49 -5.16 2.58
CA LEU A 138 10.91 -4.86 2.36
C LEU A 138 11.71 -4.83 3.66
N GLU A 139 11.20 -4.25 4.76
CA GLU A 139 11.87 -4.30 6.06
C GLU A 139 12.04 -5.75 6.56
N SER A 140 11.05 -6.60 6.35
CA SER A 140 11.13 -8.02 6.66
C SER A 140 12.12 -8.76 5.76
N LEU A 141 12.19 -8.42 4.48
CA LEU A 141 13.16 -8.96 3.53
C LEU A 141 14.59 -8.46 3.79
N ALA A 142 14.74 -7.25 4.32
CA ALA A 142 16.03 -6.70 4.74
C ALA A 142 16.67 -7.48 5.89
N GLN A 143 15.90 -8.36 6.56
CA GLN A 143 16.38 -9.33 7.55
C GLN A 143 16.74 -10.70 6.94
N SER A 144 16.67 -10.86 5.62
CA SER A 144 17.02 -12.10 4.93
C SER A 144 18.47 -12.51 5.21
N GLY A 145 18.67 -13.80 5.48
CA GLY A 145 20.01 -14.40 5.53
C GLY A 145 20.73 -14.40 4.18
N PHE A 146 20.02 -14.21 3.07
CA PHE A 146 20.63 -14.05 1.75
C PHE A 146 21.02 -12.58 1.53
N ASP A 147 22.28 -12.25 1.81
CA ASP A 147 22.85 -10.90 1.77
C ASP A 147 22.53 -10.08 0.50
N PRO A 148 22.59 -10.64 -0.73
CA PRO A 148 22.24 -9.87 -1.92
C PRO A 148 20.80 -9.34 -1.90
N LEU A 149 19.82 -10.12 -1.42
CA LEU A 149 18.45 -9.68 -1.25
C LEU A 149 18.33 -8.64 -0.14
N ALA A 150 18.89 -8.93 1.03
CA ALA A 150 18.85 -8.02 2.18
C ALA A 150 19.41 -6.63 1.87
N ARG A 151 20.51 -6.54 1.12
CA ARG A 151 21.10 -5.26 0.69
C ARG A 151 20.25 -4.55 -0.35
N THR A 152 19.69 -5.30 -1.32
CA THR A 152 18.81 -4.74 -2.34
C THR A 152 17.57 -4.11 -1.71
N THR A 153 16.92 -4.82 -0.82
CA THR A 153 15.69 -4.32 -0.15
C THR A 153 15.98 -3.14 0.79
N ARG A 154 17.13 -3.08 1.46
CA ARG A 154 17.54 -1.89 2.23
C ARG A 154 17.72 -0.66 1.34
N PHE A 155 18.22 -0.84 0.13
CA PHE A 155 18.30 0.25 -0.83
C PHE A 155 16.89 0.73 -1.24
N MET A 156 15.98 -0.18 -1.59
CA MET A 156 14.59 0.16 -1.96
C MET A 156 13.89 0.93 -0.83
N LEU A 157 14.05 0.51 0.42
CA LEU A 157 13.50 1.18 1.60
C LEU A 157 13.84 2.68 1.71
N THR A 158 14.96 3.12 1.17
CA THR A 158 15.32 4.55 1.19
C THR A 158 14.40 5.41 0.32
N GLU A 159 13.77 4.80 -0.70
CA GLU A 159 12.87 5.46 -1.64
C GLU A 159 11.40 5.36 -1.20
N GLU A 160 11.01 4.26 -0.57
CA GLU A 160 9.65 4.04 -0.05
C GLU A 160 9.14 5.13 0.92
N ALA A 161 10.04 5.73 1.68
CA ALA A 161 9.67 6.83 2.57
C ALA A 161 9.11 8.05 1.79
N HIS A 162 9.61 8.30 0.58
CA HIS A 162 9.14 9.36 -0.30
C HIS A 162 7.76 9.02 -0.88
N HIS A 163 7.55 7.78 -1.32
CA HIS A 163 6.24 7.32 -1.84
C HIS A 163 5.14 7.51 -0.79
N MET A 164 5.36 7.02 0.43
CA MET A 164 4.40 7.18 1.53
C MET A 164 4.16 8.64 1.90
N PHE A 165 5.18 9.50 1.80
CA PHE A 165 5.00 10.94 2.03
C PHE A 165 4.09 11.57 0.97
N ILE A 166 4.24 11.19 -0.32
CA ILE A 166 3.37 11.66 -1.40
C ILE A 166 1.92 11.29 -1.11
N GLY A 167 1.64 10.02 -0.77
CA GLY A 167 0.29 9.58 -0.45
C GLY A 167 -0.29 10.31 0.76
N GLN A 168 0.45 10.34 1.88
CA GLN A 168 0.02 11.00 3.11
C GLN A 168 -0.28 12.50 2.90
N SER A 169 0.61 13.21 2.21
CA SER A 169 0.45 14.64 1.97
C SER A 169 -0.59 14.95 0.90
N GLY A 170 -0.70 14.11 -0.14
CA GLY A 170 -1.69 14.26 -1.18
C GLY A 170 -3.11 14.19 -0.64
N ILE A 171 -3.42 13.16 0.16
CA ILE A 171 -4.73 13.03 0.80
C ILE A 171 -4.98 14.19 1.78
N ALA A 172 -3.97 14.58 2.57
CA ALA A 172 -4.09 15.73 3.48
C ALA A 172 -4.47 17.01 2.72
N ARG A 173 -3.84 17.27 1.57
CA ARG A 173 -4.11 18.44 0.72
C ARG A 173 -5.52 18.39 0.10
N ILE A 174 -6.01 17.22 -0.29
CA ILE A 174 -7.40 17.04 -0.75
C ILE A 174 -8.37 17.38 0.36
N VAL A 175 -8.18 16.81 1.55
CA VAL A 175 -9.02 17.07 2.73
C VAL A 175 -8.99 18.56 3.10
N GLU A 176 -7.83 19.19 3.07
CA GLU A 176 -7.66 20.63 3.33
C GLU A 176 -8.42 21.49 2.30
N GLY A 177 -8.26 21.18 1.01
CA GLY A 177 -8.97 21.87 -0.07
C GLY A 177 -10.48 21.78 0.08
N THR A 178 -11.00 20.59 0.39
CA THR A 178 -12.43 20.36 0.62
C THR A 178 -12.94 21.16 1.84
N CYS A 179 -12.25 21.03 2.97
CA CYS A 179 -12.66 21.76 4.19
C CYS A 179 -12.64 23.28 3.99
N SER A 180 -11.61 23.81 3.33
CA SER A 180 -11.49 25.26 3.04
C SER A 180 -12.63 25.74 2.14
N ALA A 181 -12.90 25.03 1.04
CA ALA A 181 -13.98 25.37 0.13
C ALA A 181 -15.36 25.32 0.81
N MET A 182 -15.60 24.33 1.67
CA MET A 182 -16.83 24.24 2.46
C MET A 182 -17.01 25.46 3.36
N LEU A 183 -15.98 25.83 4.12
CA LEU A 183 -16.03 26.97 5.06
C LEU A 183 -16.23 28.31 4.33
N GLU A 184 -15.50 28.55 3.26
CA GLU A 184 -15.59 29.76 2.44
C GLU A 184 -16.99 29.97 1.85
N ASN A 185 -17.73 28.88 1.62
CA ASN A 185 -19.08 28.89 1.07
C ASN A 185 -20.18 28.64 2.13
N GLY A 186 -19.84 28.64 3.41
CA GLY A 186 -20.79 28.45 4.52
C GLY A 186 -21.46 27.09 4.54
N LEU A 187 -20.80 26.05 3.99
CA LEU A 187 -21.26 24.66 4.02
C LEU A 187 -20.67 23.96 5.25
N HIS A 188 -21.53 23.48 6.13
CA HIS A 188 -21.11 22.79 7.35
C HIS A 188 -21.53 21.31 7.38
N ASP A 189 -22.50 20.92 6.56
CA ASP A 189 -22.91 19.51 6.45
C ASP A 189 -22.02 18.77 5.45
N PRO A 190 -21.19 17.82 5.89
CA PRO A 190 -20.32 17.05 5.02
C PRO A 190 -21.07 16.06 4.11
N TYR A 191 -22.36 15.85 4.36
CA TYR A 191 -23.22 14.97 3.56
C TYR A 191 -24.06 15.71 2.51
N ASP A 192 -23.95 17.03 2.41
CA ASP A 192 -24.53 17.82 1.31
C ASP A 192 -23.65 17.70 0.05
N ILE A 193 -23.55 16.45 -0.46
CA ILE A 193 -22.60 16.05 -1.51
C ILE A 193 -22.77 16.89 -2.78
N GLU A 194 -24.02 17.15 -3.20
CA GLU A 194 -24.29 17.89 -4.44
C GLU A 194 -23.72 19.32 -4.36
N ARG A 195 -23.94 20.02 -3.24
CA ARG A 195 -23.43 21.37 -3.06
C ARG A 195 -21.92 21.41 -2.90
N ILE A 196 -21.32 20.41 -2.22
CA ILE A 196 -19.87 20.32 -2.06
C ILE A 196 -19.22 20.07 -3.43
N ARG A 197 -19.75 19.13 -4.21
CA ARG A 197 -19.23 18.84 -5.57
C ARG A 197 -19.39 20.02 -6.52
N ALA A 198 -20.43 20.82 -6.37
CA ALA A 198 -20.60 22.06 -7.13
C ALA A 198 -19.50 23.10 -6.90
N LEU A 199 -18.75 23.00 -5.80
CA LEU A 199 -17.54 23.82 -5.54
C LEU A 199 -16.30 23.33 -6.30
N GLY A 200 -16.38 22.19 -6.99
CA GLY A 200 -15.25 21.59 -7.71
C GLY A 200 -14.21 20.94 -6.78
N VAL A 201 -14.63 20.42 -5.61
CA VAL A 201 -13.79 19.72 -4.66
C VAL A 201 -14.30 18.30 -4.39
N ILE A 202 -13.47 17.45 -3.83
CA ILE A 202 -13.80 16.03 -3.57
C ILE A 202 -14.46 15.93 -2.19
N ASP A 203 -15.73 15.52 -2.13
CA ASP A 203 -16.47 15.36 -0.88
C ASP A 203 -15.85 14.30 0.04
N LEU A 204 -15.92 14.51 1.36
CA LEU A 204 -15.34 13.63 2.37
C LEU A 204 -15.93 12.21 2.37
N PRO A 205 -17.22 11.98 2.11
CA PRO A 205 -17.77 10.65 1.91
C PRO A 205 -17.12 9.89 0.75
N THR A 206 -16.80 10.53 -0.36
CA THR A 206 -16.06 9.92 -1.47
C THR A 206 -14.62 9.57 -1.06
N VAL A 207 -13.96 10.45 -0.32
CA VAL A 207 -12.64 10.14 0.27
C VAL A 207 -12.73 8.90 1.17
N GLN A 208 -13.77 8.77 2.01
CA GLN A 208 -13.96 7.60 2.88
C GLN A 208 -14.20 6.31 2.08
N ARG A 209 -15.00 6.33 1.01
CA ARG A 209 -15.23 5.13 0.18
C ARG A 209 -13.96 4.68 -0.54
N LYS A 210 -13.19 5.61 -1.08
CA LYS A 210 -11.87 5.32 -1.69
C LYS A 210 -10.88 4.79 -0.65
N LEU A 211 -10.87 5.35 0.56
CA LEU A 211 -10.07 4.85 1.68
C LEU A 211 -10.45 3.40 2.01
N ASN A 212 -11.73 3.09 2.15
CA ASN A 212 -12.22 1.75 2.44
C ASN A 212 -11.73 0.75 1.39
N PHE A 213 -11.86 1.10 0.11
CA PHE A 213 -11.44 0.26 -1.00
C PHE A 213 -9.92 -0.01 -0.97
N HIS A 214 -9.11 1.04 -0.98
CA HIS A 214 -7.65 0.89 -1.05
C HIS A 214 -7.05 0.22 0.18
N PHE A 215 -7.59 0.49 1.37
CA PHE A 215 -7.19 -0.20 2.59
C PHE A 215 -7.47 -1.71 2.51
N SER A 216 -8.68 -2.11 2.09
CA SER A 216 -9.06 -3.53 1.99
C SER A 216 -8.22 -4.28 0.96
N VAL A 217 -8.01 -3.69 -0.21
CA VAL A 217 -7.17 -4.26 -1.27
C VAL A 217 -5.72 -4.43 -0.79
N SER A 218 -5.19 -3.45 -0.05
CA SER A 218 -3.83 -3.54 0.51
C SER A 218 -3.72 -4.58 1.63
N LEU A 219 -4.77 -4.82 2.41
CA LEU A 219 -4.77 -5.89 3.41
C LEU A 219 -4.60 -7.29 2.80
N ASP A 220 -5.07 -7.49 1.58
CA ASP A 220 -4.95 -8.78 0.89
C ASP A 220 -3.50 -9.12 0.51
N LEU A 221 -2.61 -8.13 0.44
CA LEU A 221 -1.18 -8.31 0.18
C LEU A 221 -0.45 -9.07 1.29
N PHE A 222 -0.98 -9.05 2.52
CA PHE A 222 -0.42 -9.83 3.63
C PHE A 222 -0.73 -11.33 3.52
N GLY A 223 -1.64 -11.73 2.63
CA GLY A 223 -2.07 -13.11 2.48
C GLY A 223 -2.99 -13.57 3.61
N SER A 224 -3.07 -14.89 3.79
CA SER A 224 -3.92 -15.50 4.83
C SER A 224 -3.38 -15.22 6.23
N GLU A 225 -4.29 -15.13 7.21
CA GLU A 225 -4.01 -14.92 8.63
C GLU A 225 -3.07 -15.99 9.18
N ILE A 226 -3.28 -17.22 8.73
CA ILE A 226 -2.44 -18.38 9.06
C ILE A 226 -1.74 -18.86 7.80
N SER A 227 -0.40 -18.92 7.83
CA SER A 227 0.41 -19.25 6.67
C SER A 227 1.61 -20.13 7.03
N THR A 228 1.63 -21.34 6.46
CA THR A 228 2.80 -22.24 6.55
C THR A 228 3.98 -21.72 5.73
N ASN A 229 3.73 -20.99 4.65
CA ASN A 229 4.78 -20.35 3.84
C ASN A 229 5.49 -19.25 4.64
N ALA A 230 4.74 -18.39 5.34
CA ALA A 230 5.32 -17.34 6.19
C ALA A 230 6.18 -17.96 7.31
N ALA A 231 5.68 -19.02 7.94
CA ALA A 231 6.42 -19.80 8.92
C ALA A 231 7.74 -20.35 8.32
N GLY A 232 7.65 -21.03 7.18
CA GLY A 232 8.82 -21.61 6.52
C GLY A 232 9.85 -20.58 6.05
N PHE A 233 9.43 -19.40 5.59
CA PHE A 233 10.35 -18.31 5.23
C PHE A 233 11.09 -17.76 6.45
N PHE A 234 10.42 -17.65 7.58
CA PHE A 234 11.04 -17.22 8.83
C PHE A 234 12.01 -18.27 9.36
N ASP A 235 11.56 -19.51 9.51
CA ASP A 235 12.39 -20.62 10.04
C ASP A 235 13.65 -20.86 9.21
N SER A 236 13.55 -20.70 7.88
CA SER A 236 14.69 -20.84 6.98
C SER A 236 15.59 -19.61 6.91
N GLY A 237 15.26 -18.52 7.62
CA GLY A 237 15.99 -17.27 7.59
C GLY A 237 15.93 -16.52 6.25
N ILE A 238 14.97 -16.84 5.38
CA ILE A 238 14.77 -16.15 4.09
C ILE A 238 14.12 -14.78 4.29
N LYS A 239 13.23 -14.66 5.28
CA LYS A 239 12.50 -13.44 5.61
C LYS A 239 12.37 -13.32 7.13
N GLY A 240 12.70 -12.18 7.70
CA GLY A 240 12.49 -11.88 9.12
C GLY A 240 11.16 -11.21 9.39
N ARG A 241 11.03 -10.57 10.56
CA ARG A 241 9.85 -9.81 10.98
C ARG A 241 10.08 -8.30 10.83
N TYR A 242 9.01 -7.57 10.66
CA TYR A 242 9.02 -6.12 10.71
C TYR A 242 9.47 -5.64 12.09
N ARG A 243 10.44 -4.71 12.15
CA ARG A 243 11.00 -4.16 13.40
C ARG A 243 11.41 -5.24 14.41
N GLU A 244 12.07 -6.28 13.95
CA GLU A 244 12.49 -7.43 14.75
C GLU A 244 13.14 -7.04 16.09
N ASN A 245 14.01 -6.03 16.09
CA ASN A 245 14.73 -5.57 17.28
C ASN A 245 13.82 -4.93 18.35
N GLY A 246 12.55 -4.65 18.02
CA GLY A 246 11.56 -4.09 18.93
C GLY A 246 10.53 -5.11 19.42
N ILE A 247 10.71 -6.38 19.12
CA ILE A 247 9.79 -7.44 19.49
C ILE A 247 10.33 -8.18 20.72
N GLU A 248 9.56 -8.16 21.81
CA GLU A 248 9.87 -8.80 23.08
C GLU A 248 9.22 -10.20 23.15
N ASP A 249 9.64 -11.13 22.29
CA ASP A 249 9.21 -12.52 22.33
C ASP A 249 10.40 -13.46 22.09
N ASP A 250 10.16 -14.78 22.17
CA ASP A 250 11.15 -15.80 21.84
C ASP A 250 11.45 -15.72 20.33
N HIS A 251 12.70 -15.52 19.97
CA HIS A 251 13.14 -15.52 18.58
C HIS A 251 12.82 -16.81 17.83
N GLN A 252 12.71 -17.93 18.53
CA GLN A 252 12.32 -19.20 17.93
C GLN A 252 10.81 -19.31 17.71
N LEU A 253 10.03 -18.44 18.31
CA LEU A 253 8.56 -18.45 18.27
C LEU A 253 7.93 -19.80 18.61
N VAL A 254 8.63 -20.64 19.37
CA VAL A 254 8.20 -22.02 19.68
C VAL A 254 7.02 -22.03 20.66
N THR A 255 7.03 -21.11 21.62
CA THR A 255 6.02 -21.03 22.69
C THR A 255 5.19 -19.75 22.61
N ALA A 256 5.57 -18.81 21.79
CA ALA A 256 4.86 -17.56 21.62
C ALA A 256 3.50 -17.76 20.93
N THR A 257 2.54 -16.93 21.27
CA THR A 257 1.23 -16.86 20.62
C THR A 257 0.93 -15.42 20.19
N TYR A 258 0.18 -15.29 19.10
CA TYR A 258 -0.41 -14.03 18.67
C TYR A 258 -1.91 -14.14 18.65
N SER A 259 -2.58 -13.07 19.06
CA SER A 259 -4.03 -12.95 18.96
C SER A 259 -4.41 -12.70 17.51
N VAL A 260 -5.18 -13.58 16.88
CA VAL A 260 -5.59 -13.53 15.48
C VAL A 260 -7.09 -13.51 15.38
N LEU A 261 -7.64 -12.62 14.56
CA LEU A 261 -9.06 -12.61 14.25
C LEU A 261 -9.41 -13.78 13.34
N LYS A 262 -10.40 -14.57 13.72
CA LYS A 262 -10.92 -15.71 12.97
C LYS A 262 -12.44 -15.68 12.88
N LEU A 263 -12.96 -16.37 11.86
CA LEU A 263 -14.38 -16.58 11.70
C LEU A 263 -14.77 -17.90 12.38
N GLU A 264 -15.41 -17.82 13.55
CA GLU A 264 -15.87 -18.99 14.30
C GLU A 264 -17.39 -18.96 14.44
N GLN A 265 -18.07 -19.97 13.94
CA GLN A 265 -19.53 -20.11 14.01
C GLN A 265 -20.28 -18.84 13.51
N GLY A 266 -19.81 -18.23 12.44
CA GLY A 266 -20.40 -17.02 11.86
C GLY A 266 -20.11 -15.71 12.62
N HIS A 267 -19.15 -15.74 13.56
CA HIS A 267 -18.75 -14.55 14.33
C HIS A 267 -17.23 -14.31 14.20
N ILE A 268 -16.85 -13.05 14.11
CA ILE A 268 -15.44 -12.66 14.14
C ILE A 268 -14.98 -12.64 15.59
N ARG A 269 -13.99 -13.46 15.92
CA ARG A 269 -13.43 -13.61 17.27
C ARG A 269 -11.92 -13.54 17.28
N SER A 270 -11.36 -13.05 18.37
CA SER A 270 -9.92 -13.09 18.62
C SER A 270 -9.54 -14.43 19.24
N VAL A 271 -8.59 -15.14 18.63
CA VAL A 271 -8.15 -16.48 19.04
C VAL A 271 -6.63 -16.48 19.15
N ASP A 272 -6.11 -16.92 20.29
CA ASP A 272 -4.67 -17.09 20.47
C ASP A 272 -4.17 -18.26 19.61
N THR A 273 -3.21 -17.96 18.75
CA THR A 273 -2.68 -18.87 17.74
C THR A 273 -1.16 -18.93 17.88
N ALA A 274 -0.55 -20.09 17.64
CA ALA A 274 0.91 -20.21 17.59
C ALA A 274 1.51 -19.09 16.71
N ALA A 275 2.55 -18.42 17.22
CA ALA A 275 3.06 -17.18 16.60
C ALA A 275 3.63 -17.41 15.20
N LEU A 276 4.35 -18.52 15.00
CA LEU A 276 5.05 -18.80 13.74
C LEU A 276 4.10 -18.83 12.52
N PRO A 277 3.00 -19.59 12.50
CA PRO A 277 2.05 -19.53 11.37
C PRO A 277 1.24 -18.23 11.32
N ALA A 278 1.21 -17.44 12.39
CA ALA A 278 0.45 -16.17 12.47
C ALA A 278 1.26 -14.90 12.13
N LEU A 279 2.46 -15.04 11.56
CA LEU A 279 3.35 -13.93 11.23
C LEU A 279 2.71 -12.91 10.28
N ASN A 280 1.93 -13.36 9.30
CA ASN A 280 1.22 -12.45 8.39
C ASN A 280 0.16 -11.61 9.12
N ALA A 281 -0.61 -12.23 10.03
CA ALA A 281 -1.59 -11.51 10.84
C ALA A 281 -0.91 -10.46 11.72
N ARG A 282 0.22 -10.81 12.34
CA ARG A 282 1.01 -9.87 13.16
C ARG A 282 1.53 -8.69 12.35
N LEU A 283 2.09 -8.96 11.16
CA LEU A 283 2.58 -7.91 10.26
C LEU A 283 1.45 -6.96 9.83
N ARG A 284 0.28 -7.52 9.50
CA ARG A 284 -0.91 -6.76 9.16
C ARG A 284 -1.40 -5.88 10.31
N ASP A 285 -1.35 -6.36 11.56
CA ASP A 285 -1.73 -5.55 12.72
C ASP A 285 -0.80 -4.35 12.90
N ASP A 286 0.51 -4.51 12.66
CA ASP A 286 1.47 -3.41 12.66
C ASP A 286 1.15 -2.39 11.55
N TYR A 287 0.80 -2.87 10.36
CA TYR A 287 0.37 -2.06 9.24
C TYR A 287 -0.89 -1.23 9.58
N VAL A 288 -1.92 -1.88 10.13
CA VAL A 288 -3.17 -1.19 10.54
C VAL A 288 -2.87 -0.07 11.53
N ARG A 289 -2.00 -0.31 12.51
CA ARG A 289 -1.58 0.72 13.48
C ARG A 289 -0.86 1.89 12.81
N GLU A 290 -0.02 1.65 11.82
CA GLU A 290 0.63 2.75 11.08
C GLU A 290 -0.34 3.51 10.20
N CYS A 291 -1.28 2.83 9.53
CA CYS A 291 -2.34 3.48 8.74
C CYS A 291 -3.22 4.38 9.62
N ALA A 292 -3.61 3.91 10.81
CA ALA A 292 -4.42 4.69 11.75
C ALA A 292 -3.80 6.03 12.10
N ARG A 293 -2.46 6.09 12.31
CA ARG A 293 -1.75 7.35 12.56
C ARG A 293 -1.85 8.33 11.38
N GLY A 294 -1.91 7.84 10.16
CA GLY A 294 -2.11 8.67 8.97
C GLY A 294 -3.50 9.26 8.92
N VAL A 295 -4.51 8.42 9.15
CA VAL A 295 -5.92 8.84 9.21
C VAL A 295 -6.14 9.88 10.31
N ASP A 296 -5.51 9.73 11.48
CA ASP A 296 -5.58 10.73 12.56
C ASP A 296 -5.03 12.10 12.16
N ARG A 297 -4.00 12.15 11.32
CA ARG A 297 -3.48 13.41 10.77
C ARG A 297 -4.50 14.10 9.87
N TRP A 298 -5.19 13.36 8.99
CA TRP A 298 -6.26 13.89 8.14
C TRP A 298 -7.45 14.35 8.99
N ASN A 299 -7.85 13.58 9.99
CA ASN A 299 -8.89 13.96 10.93
C ASN A 299 -8.54 15.22 11.72
N THR A 300 -7.26 15.48 11.95
CA THR A 300 -6.82 16.73 12.61
C THR A 300 -7.12 17.95 11.74
N ILE A 301 -7.04 17.84 10.41
CA ILE A 301 -7.42 18.91 9.47
C ILE A 301 -8.93 19.14 9.54
N ILE A 302 -9.72 18.07 9.44
CA ILE A 302 -11.18 18.11 9.49
C ILE A 302 -11.67 18.74 10.81
N ARG A 303 -11.12 18.31 11.95
CA ARG A 303 -11.44 18.86 13.28
C ARG A 303 -11.11 20.34 13.40
N LYS A 304 -9.94 20.77 12.89
CA LYS A 304 -9.55 22.19 12.90
C LYS A 304 -10.48 23.06 12.06
N ALA A 305 -11.03 22.52 10.98
CA ALA A 305 -12.04 23.17 10.16
C ALA A 305 -13.42 23.18 10.81
N GLY A 306 -13.65 22.46 11.91
CA GLY A 306 -14.96 22.37 12.56
C GLY A 306 -16.00 21.61 11.75
N ILE A 307 -15.61 20.81 10.77
CA ILE A 307 -16.52 19.99 9.96
C ILE A 307 -16.87 18.71 10.76
N PRO A 308 -18.15 18.36 10.92
CA PRO A 308 -18.59 17.20 11.72
C PRO A 308 -18.45 15.90 10.94
N PHE A 309 -17.22 15.55 10.54
CA PHE A 309 -16.86 14.32 9.84
C PHE A 309 -15.61 13.70 10.42
N THR A 310 -15.50 12.38 10.36
CA THR A 310 -14.33 11.64 10.81
C THR A 310 -14.05 10.50 9.84
N LEU A 311 -12.88 10.50 9.23
CA LEU A 311 -12.35 9.38 8.46
C LEU A 311 -11.95 8.24 9.40
N PHE A 312 -12.17 7.02 9.00
CA PHE A 312 -11.80 5.83 9.78
C PHE A 312 -11.34 4.70 8.88
N LEU A 313 -10.48 3.83 9.41
CA LEU A 313 -10.12 2.57 8.74
C LEU A 313 -11.25 1.57 8.91
N PRO A 314 -11.66 0.87 7.84
CA PRO A 314 -12.64 -0.20 7.99
C PRO A 314 -12.05 -1.38 8.77
N HIS A 315 -12.93 -2.20 9.30
CA HIS A 315 -12.55 -3.44 9.98
C HIS A 315 -11.78 -4.36 9.02
N VAL A 316 -10.79 -5.09 9.54
CA VAL A 316 -9.90 -5.95 8.74
C VAL A 316 -10.61 -7.09 7.99
N ALA A 317 -11.84 -7.39 8.32
CA ALA A 317 -12.70 -8.34 7.60
C ALA A 317 -13.51 -7.68 6.46
N PHE A 318 -13.46 -6.35 6.33
CA PHE A 318 -14.26 -5.65 5.33
C PHE A 318 -13.70 -5.88 3.92
N SER A 319 -14.57 -6.34 2.99
CA SER A 319 -14.30 -6.46 1.55
C SER A 319 -12.97 -7.16 1.21
N ARG A 320 -12.72 -8.30 1.87
CA ARG A 320 -11.52 -9.12 1.65
C ARG A 320 -11.72 -10.10 0.49
N THR A 321 -10.64 -10.42 -0.21
CA THR A 321 -10.59 -11.45 -1.26
C THR A 321 -9.60 -12.57 -0.93
N VAL A 322 -8.80 -12.42 0.13
CA VAL A 322 -7.81 -13.39 0.57
C VAL A 322 -7.95 -13.64 2.08
N GLY A 323 -7.74 -14.88 2.48
CA GLY A 323 -7.66 -15.30 3.89
C GLY A 323 -8.99 -15.67 4.52
N GLU A 324 -9.05 -15.59 5.83
CA GLU A 324 -10.16 -16.05 6.68
C GLU A 324 -11.51 -15.38 6.38
N PHE A 325 -11.48 -14.16 5.83
CA PHE A 325 -12.67 -13.34 5.59
C PHE A 325 -13.05 -13.19 4.11
N ALA A 326 -12.41 -13.98 3.21
CA ALA A 326 -12.65 -13.88 1.78
C ALA A 326 -14.07 -14.27 1.36
N ASP A 327 -14.68 -15.21 2.08
CA ASP A 327 -15.99 -15.79 1.76
C ASP A 327 -17.15 -15.12 2.53
N ILE A 328 -16.91 -13.98 3.16
CA ILE A 328 -17.95 -13.26 3.89
C ILE A 328 -18.05 -11.79 3.45
N HIS A 329 -19.21 -11.21 3.64
CA HIS A 329 -19.43 -9.78 3.54
C HIS A 329 -19.50 -9.16 4.93
N ALA A 330 -18.64 -8.18 5.20
CA ALA A 330 -18.68 -7.42 6.44
C ALA A 330 -18.86 -5.94 6.17
N THR A 331 -19.52 -5.22 7.08
CA THR A 331 -19.53 -3.74 7.04
C THR A 331 -18.17 -3.16 7.42
N PRO A 332 -17.90 -1.87 7.17
CA PRO A 332 -16.71 -1.22 7.69
C PRO A 332 -16.58 -1.25 9.23
N GLN A 333 -17.65 -1.54 9.96
CA GLN A 333 -17.65 -1.72 11.41
C GLN A 333 -17.45 -3.19 11.85
N GLY A 334 -17.34 -4.12 10.87
CA GLY A 334 -17.11 -5.55 11.15
C GLY A 334 -18.37 -6.37 11.38
N HIS A 335 -19.55 -5.86 11.10
CA HIS A 335 -20.80 -6.64 11.15
C HIS A 335 -20.93 -7.49 9.89
N ILE A 336 -21.14 -8.78 10.06
CA ILE A 336 -21.33 -9.71 8.94
C ILE A 336 -22.73 -9.48 8.34
N LEU A 337 -22.77 -9.42 7.01
CA LEU A 337 -23.98 -9.24 6.20
C LEU A 337 -24.26 -10.50 5.38
N THR A 338 -25.51 -10.71 5.05
CA THR A 338 -25.92 -11.65 3.99
C THR A 338 -25.58 -11.06 2.61
N ASP A 339 -25.60 -11.91 1.56
CA ASP A 339 -25.36 -11.47 0.19
C ASP A 339 -26.37 -10.40 -0.25
N ASP A 340 -27.65 -10.56 0.12
CA ASP A 340 -28.71 -9.62 -0.20
C ASP A 340 -28.47 -8.26 0.48
N GLU A 341 -28.13 -8.26 1.78
CA GLU A 341 -27.82 -7.04 2.52
C GLU A 341 -26.58 -6.36 1.95
N TRP A 342 -25.55 -7.12 1.58
CA TRP A 342 -24.38 -6.58 0.92
C TRP A 342 -24.71 -5.90 -0.40
N HIS A 343 -25.47 -6.55 -1.29
CA HIS A 343 -25.86 -5.97 -2.55
C HIS A 343 -26.65 -4.66 -2.39
N GLN A 344 -27.47 -4.57 -1.35
CA GLN A 344 -28.24 -3.36 -1.05
C GLN A 344 -27.39 -2.23 -0.46
N GLN A 345 -26.31 -2.55 0.29
CA GLN A 345 -25.57 -1.57 1.09
C GLN A 345 -24.18 -1.22 0.58
N LYS A 346 -23.54 -2.06 -0.26
CA LYS A 346 -22.14 -1.90 -0.68
C LYS A 346 -21.82 -0.53 -1.26
N HIS A 347 -22.78 0.13 -1.94
CA HIS A 347 -22.62 1.46 -2.50
C HIS A 347 -22.39 2.56 -1.44
N ARG A 348 -22.73 2.28 -0.18
CA ARG A 348 -22.46 3.19 0.94
C ARG A 348 -21.02 3.10 1.43
N PHE A 349 -20.35 1.99 1.14
CA PHE A 349 -19.05 1.63 1.71
C PHE A 349 -17.91 1.66 0.69
N LEU A 350 -18.20 1.38 -0.57
CA LEU A 350 -17.24 1.31 -1.66
C LEU A 350 -17.52 2.40 -2.72
N PRO A 351 -16.51 2.80 -3.52
CA PRO A 351 -16.69 3.76 -4.60
C PRO A 351 -17.81 3.35 -5.55
N THR A 352 -18.61 4.32 -5.94
CA THR A 352 -19.74 4.13 -6.88
C THR A 352 -19.35 4.63 -8.26
N ALA A 353 -20.13 4.22 -9.29
CA ALA A 353 -19.93 4.75 -10.64
C ALA A 353 -20.13 6.29 -10.71
N ASP A 354 -20.97 6.85 -9.84
CA ASP A 354 -21.16 8.29 -9.72
C ASP A 354 -19.91 8.97 -9.13
N ASP A 355 -19.29 8.38 -8.10
CA ASP A 355 -18.01 8.87 -7.57
C ASP A 355 -16.91 8.87 -8.62
N GLU A 356 -16.79 7.76 -9.37
CA GLU A 356 -15.80 7.63 -10.43
C GLU A 356 -16.03 8.66 -11.56
N THR A 357 -17.28 8.87 -11.95
CA THR A 357 -17.65 9.86 -12.96
C THR A 357 -17.31 11.27 -12.49
N TYR A 358 -17.64 11.59 -11.23
CA TYR A 358 -17.32 12.88 -10.65
C TYR A 358 -15.81 13.10 -10.53
N LEU A 359 -15.06 12.14 -9.95
CA LEU A 359 -13.62 12.23 -9.84
C LEU A 359 -12.96 12.43 -11.21
N ASN A 360 -13.37 11.67 -12.22
CA ASN A 360 -12.83 11.81 -13.58
C ASN A 360 -13.10 13.21 -14.18
N SER A 361 -14.22 13.85 -13.83
CA SER A 361 -14.54 15.20 -14.30
C SER A 361 -13.59 16.27 -13.73
N LEU A 362 -12.98 16.00 -12.58
CA LEU A 362 -11.98 16.88 -11.94
C LEU A 362 -10.56 16.69 -12.50
N MET A 363 -10.31 15.59 -13.20
CA MET A 363 -8.97 15.18 -13.65
C MET A 363 -8.54 15.98 -14.90
N ILE A 364 -8.19 17.25 -14.70
CA ILE A 364 -7.67 18.14 -15.70
C ILE A 364 -6.20 18.46 -15.42
N SER A 365 -5.44 18.67 -16.51
CA SER A 365 -4.01 18.99 -16.40
C SER A 365 -3.78 20.45 -16.05
N VAL A 366 -3.01 20.69 -14.98
CA VAL A 366 -2.56 22.02 -14.55
C VAL A 366 -1.04 22.09 -14.66
N LEU A 367 -0.55 22.74 -15.72
CA LEU A 367 0.89 22.79 -16.07
C LEU A 367 1.49 24.18 -15.95
N GLU A 368 0.73 25.17 -15.51
CA GLU A 368 1.27 26.50 -15.26
C GLU A 368 2.06 26.50 -13.94
N PRO A 369 3.28 27.08 -13.94
CA PRO A 369 4.12 27.12 -12.75
C PRO A 369 3.46 27.84 -11.57
N GLY A 370 3.33 27.13 -10.44
CA GLY A 370 2.74 27.69 -9.22
C GLY A 370 1.22 27.52 -9.12
N GLU A 371 0.56 27.01 -10.17
CA GLU A 371 -0.86 26.74 -10.17
C GLU A 371 -1.18 25.31 -9.70
N PHE A 372 -2.35 25.16 -9.08
CA PHE A 372 -2.89 23.90 -8.60
C PHE A 372 -4.35 23.76 -9.02
N ALA A 373 -4.80 22.51 -9.22
CA ALA A 373 -6.21 22.25 -9.44
C ALA A 373 -7.05 22.65 -8.20
N SER A 374 -8.28 23.09 -8.41
CA SER A 374 -9.16 23.62 -7.36
C SER A 374 -9.48 22.62 -6.25
N TRP A 375 -9.45 21.32 -6.57
CA TRP A 375 -9.81 20.24 -5.65
C TRP A 375 -8.68 19.80 -4.71
N ILE A 376 -7.48 20.42 -4.80
CA ILE A 376 -6.32 20.06 -3.98
C ILE A 376 -5.59 21.32 -3.50
N ALA A 377 -5.34 21.41 -2.20
CA ALA A 377 -4.58 22.51 -1.65
C ALA A 377 -3.09 22.45 -2.07
N PRO A 378 -2.40 23.59 -2.19
CA PRO A 378 -0.95 23.63 -2.35
C PRO A 378 -0.22 22.95 -1.20
N PRO A 379 1.01 22.41 -1.39
CA PRO A 379 1.79 21.84 -0.29
C PRO A 379 2.17 22.93 0.73
N GLY A 380 1.84 22.70 2.00
CA GLY A 380 2.02 23.70 3.07
C GLY A 380 3.47 23.99 3.46
N ASN A 381 4.37 23.01 3.33
CA ASN A 381 5.81 23.16 3.56
C ASN A 381 6.55 22.41 2.46
N PRO A 382 7.10 23.08 1.47
CA PRO A 382 8.03 22.47 0.54
C PRO A 382 9.29 22.01 1.29
N ILE A 383 9.98 21.01 0.74
CA ILE A 383 11.18 20.39 1.30
C ILE A 383 12.24 21.40 1.80
N ASP A 384 12.21 22.63 1.28
CA ASP A 384 13.16 23.70 1.59
C ASP A 384 12.59 24.83 2.49
N ASN A 385 11.47 24.64 3.17
CA ASN A 385 10.77 25.71 3.93
C ASN A 385 10.45 27.00 3.12
N LYS A 386 10.45 26.90 1.80
CA LYS A 386 10.08 28.01 0.90
C LYS A 386 8.61 27.91 0.54
N SER A 387 7.92 29.04 0.46
CA SER A 387 6.52 29.07 0.02
C SER A 387 6.34 28.32 -1.33
N ALA A 388 5.18 27.69 -1.54
CA ALA A 388 4.83 26.92 -2.74
C ALA A 388 4.91 27.74 -4.07
N ASN A 389 5.22 29.01 -4.01
CA ASN A 389 5.59 29.85 -5.15
C ASN A 389 6.93 29.38 -5.73
N PHE A 390 6.94 28.20 -6.34
CA PHE A 390 8.07 27.75 -7.13
C PHE A 390 8.24 28.69 -8.32
N LYS A 391 9.24 29.57 -8.28
CA LYS A 391 9.71 30.25 -9.47
C LYS A 391 10.43 29.24 -10.34
N TYR A 392 9.70 28.63 -11.27
CA TYR A 392 10.32 27.83 -12.30
C TYR A 392 11.19 28.74 -13.17
N VAL A 393 12.47 28.37 -13.32
CA VAL A 393 13.34 29.07 -14.26
C VAL A 393 12.80 28.80 -15.67
N ARG A 394 12.19 29.80 -16.30
CA ARG A 394 11.91 29.71 -17.72
C ARG A 394 13.25 29.73 -18.45
N LEU A 395 13.59 28.61 -19.07
CA LEU A 395 14.67 28.60 -20.04
C LEU A 395 14.20 29.49 -21.22
N ASN A 396 14.73 30.69 -21.28
CA ASN A 396 14.54 31.53 -22.49
C ASN A 396 15.04 30.73 -23.68
N ARG A 397 14.15 30.42 -24.58
CA ARG A 397 14.50 29.83 -25.88
C ARG A 397 15.21 30.88 -26.74
#